data_7078ae01f3ccd95ff885becf0046fe3c
#
_entry.id   7078ae01f3ccd95ff885becf0046fe3c
#
_cell.length_a   1.000
_cell.length_b   1.000
_cell.length_c   1.000
_cell.angle_alpha   90.00
_cell.angle_beta   90.00
_cell.angle_gamma   90.00
#
_symmetry.space_group_name_H-M   'P 1'
#
loop_
_entity.id
_entity.type
_entity.pdbx_description
1 polymer ?
#
loop_
_entity_poly.entity_id
_entity_poly.type
_entity_poly.pdbx_seq_one_letter_code
_entity_poly.pdbx_strand_id
1 'polypeptide(L)'
;MRHTLVLSALLGTGLLAATSAAQAAGGSLVFCSEGSPAGFDTAQYTTATDNDAAEPLYNRLAEFEKGATNVVPGLATRWDISEDGLKYTFHLREGVKFHTTDYFTPTRDFNADDVLFTFNRMLDPQHPFRKAYPTEFPYFNGMSLNKNIAKVEATGPLTVVMTLNSVDAAFIQNIAMSFASILSAEYADQLLKSGKPSDINQKPIGTGPFEFKSYQKDSNIRYVANDKYWAPERVKLKNLIFSINTDASVRVQKLKANECQVTLHPRPADVPALKNDPKLQLIEKPGFNLGYIAYNTRHKPFDQVEVRRALDMAVNKQGILNAVYQGAGQLAQNAMPPTQWSYDETIKDTPYNPEKAKELLKAAGVKEGTEITLWAMPVQRPYNPNAKLMAEMLQADWAKIGLKVKIVSYEWGEYIKRTKNGEHDISLIGWTGDNGDPDNWLGTLYSCDAIGGNNYSMWCDQDYDKLIKQAKVVTDRDQRTVLYKQAQQLLKQQVPITPVAHSTVNQPLSAKVEGFKVSPFGRNVFSGVSLNP
;
A
#
# COMPACT_ATOMS: atom_id res chain seq x y z
N MET A 1 93.60 -0.41 13.77
CA MET A 1 92.86 0.84 13.89
C MET A 1 91.51 0.61 13.30
N ARG A 2 90.47 0.94 14.00
CA ARG A 2 89.08 0.41 13.90
C ARG A 2 88.38 0.86 12.62
N HIS A 3 87.84 -0.13 11.86
CA HIS A 3 86.91 0.08 10.78
C HIS A 3 85.49 -0.03 11.35
N THR A 4 84.70 1.00 11.18
CA THR A 4 83.28 1.03 11.53
C THR A 4 82.44 0.75 10.26
N LEU A 5 81.73 -0.37 10.21
CA LEU A 5 80.73 -0.70 9.18
C LEU A 5 79.41 -0.03 9.55
N VAL A 6 78.89 0.72 8.59
CA VAL A 6 77.53 1.29 8.67
C VAL A 6 76.59 0.32 7.97
N LEU A 7 75.62 -0.24 8.71
CA LEU A 7 74.57 -1.10 8.19
C LEU A 7 73.30 -0.22 7.90
N SER A 8 72.95 -0.07 6.63
CA SER A 8 71.69 0.62 6.22
C SER A 8 70.54 -0.37 6.29
N ALA A 9 69.62 -0.17 7.21
CA ALA A 9 68.37 -0.91 7.27
C ALA A 9 67.27 -0.18 6.45
N LEU A 10 66.82 -0.81 5.36
CA LEU A 10 65.62 -0.40 4.61
C LEU A 10 64.37 -0.90 5.38
N LEU A 11 63.61 0.03 5.95
CA LEU A 11 62.25 -0.22 6.46
C LEU A 11 61.27 -0.15 5.28
N GLY A 12 60.78 -1.31 4.83
CA GLY A 12 59.63 -1.43 3.95
C GLY A 12 58.33 -1.26 4.76
N THR A 13 57.68 -0.11 4.61
CA THR A 13 56.32 0.12 5.12
C THR A 13 55.31 -0.58 4.23
N GLY A 14 54.91 -1.80 4.62
CA GLY A 14 53.72 -2.46 4.03
C GLY A 14 52.46 -1.77 4.50
N LEU A 15 51.75 -1.07 3.58
CA LEU A 15 50.39 -0.64 3.82
C LEU A 15 49.48 -1.89 3.82
N LEU A 16 49.13 -2.36 5.01
CA LEU A 16 47.98 -3.26 5.18
C LEU A 16 46.72 -2.42 4.98
N ALA A 17 46.11 -2.55 3.78
CA ALA A 17 44.75 -2.10 3.56
C ALA A 17 43.81 -2.99 4.40
N ALA A 18 43.45 -2.50 5.58
CA ALA A 18 42.37 -3.08 6.36
C ALA A 18 41.08 -2.85 5.61
N THR A 19 40.61 -3.85 4.87
CA THR A 19 39.24 -3.95 4.45
C THR A 19 38.40 -4.14 5.71
N SER A 20 37.88 -3.05 6.26
CA SER A 20 36.82 -3.10 7.26
C SER A 20 35.60 -3.74 6.60
N ALA A 21 35.44 -5.05 6.77
CA ALA A 21 34.18 -5.70 6.65
C ALA A 21 33.25 -4.95 7.62
N ALA A 22 32.30 -4.20 7.08
CA ALA A 22 31.23 -3.59 7.87
C ALA A 22 30.44 -4.74 8.49
N GLN A 23 30.84 -5.11 9.70
CA GLN A 23 30.10 -6.05 10.52
C GLN A 23 28.76 -5.37 10.80
N ALA A 24 27.65 -5.94 10.30
CA ALA A 24 26.32 -5.50 10.64
C ALA A 24 26.22 -5.38 12.16
N ALA A 25 26.08 -4.16 12.68
CA ALA A 25 25.87 -3.91 14.10
C ALA A 25 24.48 -4.45 14.44
N GLY A 26 24.43 -5.75 14.74
CA GLY A 26 23.24 -6.57 14.66
C GLY A 26 22.36 -6.45 15.88
N GLY A 27 21.47 -5.48 15.90
CA GLY A 27 20.30 -5.45 16.80
C GLY A 27 19.10 -6.18 16.23
N SER A 28 18.19 -6.59 17.10
CA SER A 28 16.83 -7.05 16.72
C SER A 28 15.87 -5.89 16.87
N LEU A 29 15.16 -5.51 15.80
CA LEU A 29 14.11 -4.52 15.84
C LEU A 29 12.76 -5.21 15.89
N VAL A 30 11.92 -4.78 16.81
CA VAL A 30 10.52 -5.21 16.89
C VAL A 30 9.61 -4.08 16.42
N PHE A 31 8.85 -4.35 15.39
CA PHE A 31 7.77 -3.49 14.89
C PHE A 31 6.44 -4.00 15.42
N CYS A 32 5.73 -3.19 16.19
CA CYS A 32 4.37 -3.51 16.64
C CYS A 32 3.38 -3.18 15.52
N SER A 33 2.98 -4.20 14.78
CA SER A 33 2.01 -4.14 13.68
C SER A 33 0.57 -4.19 14.18
N GLU A 34 -0.36 -3.69 13.37
CA GLU A 34 -1.78 -3.56 13.73
C GLU A 34 -2.65 -4.74 13.28
N GLY A 35 -2.11 -5.67 12.49
CA GLY A 35 -2.90 -6.79 11.99
C GLY A 35 -2.08 -7.90 11.38
N SER A 36 -2.74 -9.02 11.16
CA SER A 36 -2.19 -10.19 10.48
C SER A 36 -2.29 -10.01 8.96
N PRO A 37 -1.19 -10.22 8.20
CA PRO A 37 -1.29 -10.27 6.74
C PRO A 37 -2.08 -11.50 6.29
N ALA A 38 -2.79 -11.36 5.18
CA ALA A 38 -3.49 -12.47 4.54
C ALA A 38 -2.50 -13.39 3.78
N GLY A 39 -1.33 -12.87 3.43
CA GLY A 39 -0.26 -13.60 2.78
C GLY A 39 0.88 -12.71 2.33
N PHE A 40 1.81 -13.30 1.56
CA PHE A 40 3.04 -12.64 1.15
C PHE A 40 3.18 -12.49 -0.38
N ASP A 41 2.26 -13.01 -1.17
CA ASP A 41 2.22 -12.77 -2.61
C ASP A 41 1.56 -11.41 -2.88
N THR A 42 2.39 -10.38 -2.97
CA THR A 42 1.96 -8.97 -3.06
C THR A 42 1.01 -8.66 -4.21
N ALA A 43 1.02 -9.45 -5.27
CA ALA A 43 0.11 -9.25 -6.41
C ALA A 43 -1.37 -9.48 -6.05
N GLN A 44 -1.65 -10.24 -4.98
CA GLN A 44 -3.01 -10.58 -4.55
C GLN A 44 -3.62 -9.55 -3.59
N TYR A 45 -2.82 -8.64 -3.01
CA TYR A 45 -3.23 -7.81 -1.89
C TYR A 45 -3.04 -6.31 -2.15
N THR A 46 -3.85 -5.51 -1.46
CA THR A 46 -3.84 -4.05 -1.58
C THR A 46 -3.78 -3.35 -0.21
N THR A 47 -3.78 -4.09 0.91
CA THR A 47 -3.77 -3.47 2.24
C THR A 47 -2.35 -3.10 2.68
N ALA A 48 -2.23 -2.06 3.50
CA ALA A 48 -0.95 -1.68 4.09
C ALA A 48 -0.35 -2.81 4.93
N THR A 49 -1.18 -3.58 5.67
CA THR A 49 -0.77 -4.71 6.50
C THR A 49 -0.04 -5.79 5.68
N ASP A 50 -0.62 -6.17 4.52
CA ASP A 50 -0.03 -7.18 3.63
C ASP A 50 1.25 -6.65 2.98
N ASN A 51 1.20 -5.40 2.51
CA ASN A 51 2.35 -4.77 1.88
C ASN A 51 3.53 -4.58 2.84
N ASP A 52 3.29 -4.14 4.07
CA ASP A 52 4.33 -3.98 5.10
C ASP A 52 4.99 -5.31 5.46
N ALA A 53 4.20 -6.39 5.56
CA ALA A 53 4.72 -7.73 5.85
C ALA A 53 5.58 -8.28 4.71
N ALA A 54 5.29 -7.94 3.47
CA ALA A 54 6.02 -8.41 2.30
C ALA A 54 7.21 -7.49 1.91
N GLU A 55 7.18 -6.21 2.26
CA GLU A 55 8.22 -5.23 1.88
C GLU A 55 9.64 -5.66 2.22
N PRO A 56 9.95 -6.27 3.38
CA PRO A 56 11.29 -6.73 3.69
C PRO A 56 11.82 -7.84 2.77
N LEU A 57 10.94 -8.57 2.07
CA LEU A 57 11.25 -9.81 1.37
C LEU A 57 11.58 -9.61 -0.11
N TYR A 58 11.10 -8.53 -0.73
CA TYR A 58 11.11 -8.42 -2.19
C TYR A 58 11.78 -7.14 -2.68
N ASN A 59 12.16 -7.17 -3.95
CA ASN A 59 12.46 -6.00 -4.75
C ASN A 59 11.62 -5.99 -6.03
N ARG A 60 11.54 -4.83 -6.66
CA ARG A 60 10.83 -4.55 -7.92
C ARG A 60 11.82 -4.12 -8.99
N LEU A 61 11.40 -4.04 -10.24
CA LEU A 61 12.24 -3.50 -11.32
C LEU A 61 12.62 -2.04 -11.06
N ALA A 62 11.63 -1.24 -10.68
CA ALA A 62 11.76 0.12 -10.22
C ALA A 62 11.21 0.22 -8.80
N GLU A 63 11.73 1.11 -7.97
CA GLU A 63 11.34 1.29 -6.58
C GLU A 63 11.07 2.76 -6.28
N PHE A 64 10.30 3.06 -5.24
CA PHE A 64 10.21 4.43 -4.74
C PHE A 64 11.42 4.75 -3.87
N GLU A 65 11.94 5.95 -4.03
CA GLU A 65 12.95 6.48 -3.13
C GLU A 65 12.39 6.50 -1.70
N LYS A 66 13.19 6.03 -0.73
CA LYS A 66 12.77 5.92 0.67
C LYS A 66 12.34 7.28 1.26
N GLY A 67 11.08 7.39 1.63
CA GLY A 67 10.46 8.60 2.17
C GLY A 67 10.09 9.66 1.14
N ALA A 68 10.12 9.33 -0.16
CA ALA A 68 9.78 10.21 -1.27
C ALA A 68 8.82 9.52 -2.27
N THR A 69 8.39 10.27 -3.28
CA THR A 69 7.51 9.78 -4.36
C THR A 69 8.27 9.52 -5.66
N ASN A 70 9.56 9.85 -5.71
CA ASN A 70 10.40 9.64 -6.88
C ASN A 70 10.63 8.15 -7.12
N VAL A 71 10.62 7.75 -8.38
CA VAL A 71 10.97 6.38 -8.79
C VAL A 71 12.47 6.31 -9.07
N VAL A 72 13.09 5.28 -8.55
CA VAL A 72 14.54 5.02 -8.66
C VAL A 72 14.78 3.59 -9.15
N PRO A 73 15.99 3.26 -9.68
CA PRO A 73 16.38 1.91 -10.02
C PRO A 73 16.27 0.93 -8.84
N GLY A 74 15.67 -0.26 -9.13
CA GLY A 74 15.63 -1.42 -8.23
C GLY A 74 16.42 -2.59 -8.82
N LEU A 75 15.72 -3.67 -9.19
CA LEU A 75 16.32 -4.81 -9.91
C LEU A 75 16.66 -4.47 -11.37
N ALA A 76 16.02 -3.46 -11.96
CA ALA A 76 16.53 -2.82 -13.17
C ALA A 76 17.49 -1.70 -12.77
N THR A 77 18.67 -1.67 -13.40
CA THR A 77 19.67 -0.59 -13.19
C THR A 77 19.29 0.68 -13.94
N ARG A 78 18.52 0.54 -15.01
CA ARG A 78 17.93 1.61 -15.84
C ARG A 78 16.84 1.03 -16.73
N TRP A 79 16.07 1.91 -17.36
CA TRP A 79 15.12 1.55 -18.41
C TRP A 79 15.12 2.61 -19.51
N ASP A 80 14.84 2.16 -20.72
CA ASP A 80 14.69 3.02 -21.90
C ASP A 80 13.24 2.97 -22.37
N ILE A 81 12.70 4.11 -22.79
CA ILE A 81 11.32 4.24 -23.31
C ILE A 81 11.43 4.60 -24.79
N SER A 82 10.71 3.88 -25.67
CA SER A 82 10.66 4.19 -27.09
C SER A 82 9.98 5.54 -27.35
N GLU A 83 10.28 6.16 -28.50
CA GLU A 83 9.72 7.48 -28.86
C GLU A 83 8.19 7.52 -28.89
N ASP A 84 7.55 6.42 -29.26
CA ASP A 84 6.09 6.26 -29.24
C ASP A 84 5.51 6.00 -27.84
N GLY A 85 6.35 5.85 -26.82
CA GLY A 85 5.95 5.60 -25.46
C GLY A 85 5.37 4.20 -25.20
N LEU A 86 5.48 3.28 -26.17
CA LEU A 86 4.85 1.96 -26.10
C LEU A 86 5.77 0.83 -25.65
N LYS A 87 7.09 1.01 -25.69
CA LYS A 87 8.05 -0.01 -25.30
C LYS A 87 8.94 0.46 -24.16
N TYR A 88 9.04 -0.34 -23.13
CA TYR A 88 9.89 -0.13 -21.97
C TYR A 88 10.94 -1.24 -21.94
N THR A 89 12.20 -0.91 -22.15
CA THR A 89 13.34 -1.84 -22.10
C THR A 89 14.03 -1.73 -20.76
N PHE A 90 13.94 -2.76 -19.94
CA PHE A 90 14.57 -2.83 -18.62
C PHE A 90 15.90 -3.57 -18.70
N HIS A 91 16.97 -2.94 -18.19
CA HIS A 91 18.29 -3.54 -18.05
C HIS A 91 18.47 -4.04 -16.63
N LEU A 92 18.51 -5.36 -16.45
CA LEU A 92 18.47 -6.01 -15.15
C LEU A 92 19.82 -5.98 -14.46
N ARG A 93 19.80 -5.96 -13.14
CA ARG A 93 20.97 -6.04 -12.27
C ARG A 93 21.54 -7.45 -12.29
N GLU A 94 22.85 -7.57 -12.53
CA GLU A 94 23.58 -8.84 -12.49
C GLU A 94 23.93 -9.24 -11.04
N GLY A 95 24.04 -10.53 -10.77
CA GLY A 95 24.55 -11.09 -9.51
C GLY A 95 23.59 -11.01 -8.33
N VAL A 96 22.32 -10.67 -8.54
CA VAL A 96 21.31 -10.63 -7.48
C VAL A 96 20.90 -12.05 -7.08
N LYS A 97 20.98 -12.35 -5.77
CA LYS A 97 20.62 -13.65 -5.21
C LYS A 97 19.19 -13.67 -4.68
N PHE A 98 18.47 -14.77 -4.93
CA PHE A 98 17.26 -15.07 -4.17
C PHE A 98 17.61 -15.58 -2.77
N HIS A 99 16.66 -15.47 -1.86
CA HIS A 99 16.78 -15.98 -0.49
C HIS A 99 17.05 -17.50 -0.47
N THR A 100 17.88 -17.92 0.48
CA THR A 100 18.11 -19.32 0.80
C THR A 100 17.40 -19.67 2.10
N THR A 101 16.47 -20.61 2.06
CA THR A 101 15.67 -21.05 3.22
C THR A 101 15.73 -22.56 3.38
N ASP A 102 15.13 -23.11 4.43
CA ASP A 102 14.99 -24.54 4.63
C ASP A 102 14.07 -25.24 3.62
N TYR A 103 13.26 -24.49 2.88
CA TYR A 103 12.32 -25.00 1.87
C TYR A 103 12.73 -24.67 0.43
N PHE A 104 13.75 -23.82 0.21
CA PHE A 104 14.26 -23.47 -1.11
C PHE A 104 15.73 -23.06 -1.09
N THR A 105 16.49 -23.62 -2.01
CA THR A 105 17.88 -23.21 -2.31
C THR A 105 17.98 -22.85 -3.78
N PRO A 106 18.21 -21.57 -4.13
CA PRO A 106 18.33 -21.18 -5.55
C PRO A 106 19.57 -21.79 -6.19
N THR A 107 19.46 -22.22 -7.45
CA THR A 107 20.58 -22.77 -8.24
C THR A 107 21.17 -21.73 -9.20
N ARG A 108 20.49 -20.61 -9.37
CA ARG A 108 20.91 -19.50 -10.22
C ARG A 108 20.59 -18.14 -9.60
N ASP A 109 21.19 -17.10 -10.16
CA ASP A 109 20.88 -15.72 -9.84
C ASP A 109 19.58 -15.25 -10.51
N PHE A 110 19.04 -14.13 -10.03
CA PHE A 110 17.94 -13.42 -10.66
C PHE A 110 18.28 -13.11 -12.14
N ASN A 111 17.32 -13.32 -13.01
CA ASN A 111 17.42 -13.00 -14.44
C ASN A 111 16.05 -12.64 -15.05
N ALA A 112 16.00 -12.55 -16.38
CA ALA A 112 14.79 -12.21 -17.13
C ALA A 112 13.64 -13.21 -16.93
N ASP A 113 13.91 -14.49 -16.69
CA ASP A 113 12.87 -15.50 -16.51
C ASP A 113 11.98 -15.21 -15.30
N ASP A 114 12.55 -14.63 -14.24
CA ASP A 114 11.83 -14.27 -13.03
C ASP A 114 10.85 -13.10 -13.27
N VAL A 115 11.27 -12.16 -14.11
CA VAL A 115 10.41 -11.05 -14.55
C VAL A 115 9.28 -11.58 -15.44
N LEU A 116 9.60 -12.47 -16.39
CA LEU A 116 8.61 -13.10 -17.26
C LEU A 116 7.59 -13.90 -16.44
N PHE A 117 8.05 -14.71 -15.50
CA PHE A 117 7.16 -15.45 -14.61
C PHE A 117 6.21 -14.50 -13.85
N THR A 118 6.77 -13.48 -13.21
CA THR A 118 6.02 -12.54 -12.37
C THR A 118 4.89 -11.88 -13.14
N PHE A 119 5.18 -11.36 -14.33
CA PHE A 119 4.16 -10.62 -15.09
C PHE A 119 3.26 -11.53 -15.93
N ASN A 120 3.80 -12.57 -16.56
CA ASN A 120 2.99 -13.44 -17.43
C ASN A 120 1.95 -14.25 -16.65
N ARG A 121 2.21 -14.64 -15.38
CA ARG A 121 1.17 -15.28 -14.56
C ARG A 121 -0.01 -14.34 -14.27
N MET A 122 0.21 -13.01 -14.27
CA MET A 122 -0.86 -12.02 -14.10
C MET A 122 -1.57 -11.71 -15.41
N LEU A 123 -0.83 -11.71 -16.53
CA LEU A 123 -1.33 -11.41 -17.87
C LEU A 123 -2.14 -12.56 -18.47
N ASP A 124 -1.60 -13.77 -18.40
CA ASP A 124 -2.17 -14.94 -19.08
C ASP A 124 -3.01 -15.81 -18.13
N PRO A 125 -4.35 -15.82 -18.28
CA PRO A 125 -5.21 -16.74 -17.53
C PRO A 125 -4.91 -18.23 -17.77
N GLN A 126 -4.22 -18.57 -18.87
CA GLN A 126 -3.81 -19.94 -19.19
C GLN A 126 -2.44 -20.29 -18.64
N HIS A 127 -1.72 -19.35 -18.02
CA HIS A 127 -0.41 -19.61 -17.42
C HIS A 127 -0.48 -20.80 -16.45
N PRO A 128 0.41 -21.81 -16.56
CA PRO A 128 0.35 -23.05 -15.76
C PRO A 128 0.25 -22.79 -14.25
N PHE A 129 1.01 -21.85 -13.74
CA PHE A 129 0.98 -21.49 -12.32
C PHE A 129 -0.36 -20.88 -11.90
N ARG A 130 -0.94 -20.00 -12.73
CA ARG A 130 -2.25 -19.38 -12.46
C ARG A 130 -3.38 -20.42 -12.49
N LYS A 131 -3.30 -21.42 -13.37
CA LYS A 131 -4.26 -22.55 -13.37
C LYS A 131 -4.15 -23.42 -12.13
N ALA A 132 -2.92 -23.67 -11.68
CA ALA A 132 -2.68 -24.51 -10.50
C ALA A 132 -3.02 -23.76 -9.18
N TYR A 133 -2.92 -22.43 -9.17
CA TYR A 133 -3.28 -21.58 -8.05
C TYR A 133 -4.08 -20.36 -8.55
N PRO A 134 -5.37 -20.52 -8.81
CA PRO A 134 -6.24 -19.43 -9.26
C PRO A 134 -6.34 -18.33 -8.20
N THR A 135 -5.96 -17.10 -8.58
CA THR A 135 -6.01 -15.92 -7.72
C THR A 135 -6.36 -14.68 -8.52
N GLU A 136 -6.84 -13.64 -7.84
CA GLU A 136 -7.09 -12.33 -8.42
C GLU A 136 -5.91 -11.39 -8.18
N PHE A 137 -5.74 -10.42 -9.07
CA PHE A 137 -4.68 -9.40 -9.03
C PHE A 137 -5.27 -7.99 -9.02
N PRO A 138 -5.75 -7.51 -7.85
CA PRO A 138 -6.59 -6.32 -7.77
C PRO A 138 -5.96 -5.04 -8.30
N TYR A 139 -4.69 -4.76 -7.99
CA TYR A 139 -3.98 -3.60 -8.55
C TYR A 139 -3.78 -3.73 -10.05
N PHE A 140 -3.30 -4.89 -10.50
CA PHE A 140 -3.01 -5.15 -11.90
C PHE A 140 -4.25 -5.00 -12.79
N ASN A 141 -5.39 -5.51 -12.32
CA ASN A 141 -6.67 -5.41 -13.02
C ASN A 141 -7.29 -4.00 -12.87
N GLY A 142 -7.29 -3.44 -11.66
CA GLY A 142 -7.88 -2.13 -11.38
C GLY A 142 -7.20 -0.97 -12.13
N MET A 143 -5.89 -1.08 -12.37
CA MET A 143 -5.14 -0.14 -13.21
C MET A 143 -5.19 -0.48 -14.69
N SER A 144 -5.96 -1.49 -15.09
CA SER A 144 -6.10 -1.97 -16.47
C SER A 144 -4.79 -2.45 -17.11
N LEU A 145 -3.79 -2.83 -16.31
CA LEU A 145 -2.51 -3.32 -16.82
C LEU A 145 -2.66 -4.64 -17.55
N ASN A 146 -3.61 -5.50 -17.13
CA ASN A 146 -4.00 -6.73 -17.81
C ASN A 146 -4.52 -6.52 -19.24
N LYS A 147 -5.00 -5.32 -19.57
CA LYS A 147 -5.46 -4.95 -20.91
C LYS A 147 -4.42 -4.15 -21.67
N ASN A 148 -3.59 -3.40 -20.95
CA ASN A 148 -2.62 -2.48 -21.56
C ASN A 148 -1.27 -3.11 -21.84
N ILE A 149 -0.79 -4.05 -21.03
CA ILE A 149 0.45 -4.77 -21.34
C ILE A 149 0.15 -5.81 -22.43
N ALA A 150 0.63 -5.55 -23.63
CA ALA A 150 0.47 -6.46 -24.76
C ALA A 150 1.41 -7.67 -24.66
N LYS A 151 2.64 -7.44 -24.15
CA LYS A 151 3.68 -8.48 -24.13
C LYS A 151 4.78 -8.15 -23.13
N VAL A 152 5.30 -9.18 -22.50
CA VAL A 152 6.55 -9.14 -21.70
C VAL A 152 7.48 -10.21 -22.26
N GLU A 153 8.66 -9.82 -22.72
CA GLU A 153 9.61 -10.71 -23.38
C GLU A 153 11.05 -10.45 -22.96
N ALA A 154 11.84 -11.52 -22.87
CA ALA A 154 13.28 -11.41 -22.70
C ALA A 154 13.95 -11.27 -24.06
N THR A 155 14.78 -10.26 -24.22
CA THR A 155 15.66 -10.10 -25.41
C THR A 155 17.11 -10.49 -25.10
N GLY A 156 17.37 -10.86 -23.85
CA GLY A 156 18.62 -11.36 -23.33
C GLY A 156 18.43 -11.81 -21.87
N PRO A 157 19.42 -12.49 -21.27
CA PRO A 157 19.31 -12.98 -19.89
C PRO A 157 19.11 -11.86 -18.86
N LEU A 158 19.55 -10.64 -19.16
CA LEU A 158 19.44 -9.48 -18.30
C LEU A 158 18.72 -8.29 -19.00
N THR A 159 17.87 -8.59 -19.98
CA THR A 159 17.11 -7.55 -20.67
C THR A 159 15.67 -8.00 -20.92
N VAL A 160 14.73 -7.20 -20.42
CA VAL A 160 13.29 -7.45 -20.58
C VAL A 160 12.65 -6.26 -21.29
N VAL A 161 11.79 -6.55 -22.25
CA VAL A 161 10.97 -5.55 -22.94
C VAL A 161 9.50 -5.76 -22.57
N MET A 162 8.86 -4.71 -22.08
CA MET A 162 7.41 -4.64 -21.90
C MET A 162 6.82 -3.77 -23.00
N THR A 163 5.90 -4.33 -23.77
CA THR A 163 5.19 -3.61 -24.85
C THR A 163 3.77 -3.31 -24.38
N LEU A 164 3.34 -2.08 -24.54
CA LEU A 164 2.00 -1.61 -24.21
C LEU A 164 1.12 -1.51 -25.45
N ASN A 165 -0.19 -1.70 -25.29
CA ASN A 165 -1.20 -1.46 -26.32
C ASN A 165 -1.48 0.05 -26.50
N SER A 166 -1.32 0.84 -25.44
CA SER A 166 -1.47 2.29 -25.43
C SER A 166 -0.50 2.92 -24.44
N VAL A 167 -0.16 4.17 -24.66
CA VAL A 167 0.67 4.95 -23.73
C VAL A 167 0.00 4.95 -22.35
N ASP A 168 0.81 4.74 -21.31
CA ASP A 168 0.39 4.84 -19.91
C ASP A 168 1.37 5.78 -19.17
N ALA A 169 0.92 6.98 -18.90
CA ALA A 169 1.74 8.01 -18.26
C ALA A 169 2.18 7.65 -16.83
N ALA A 170 1.47 6.73 -16.18
CA ALA A 170 1.77 6.27 -14.82
C ALA A 170 2.49 4.90 -14.80
N PHE A 171 2.85 4.33 -15.95
CA PHE A 171 3.32 2.94 -16.03
C PHE A 171 4.51 2.64 -15.11
N ILE A 172 5.55 3.48 -15.12
CA ILE A 172 6.74 3.28 -14.27
C ILE A 172 6.38 3.38 -12.78
N GLN A 173 5.53 4.34 -12.39
CA GLN A 173 5.05 4.48 -11.03
C GLN A 173 4.23 3.24 -10.61
N ASN A 174 3.41 2.73 -11.51
CA ASN A 174 2.59 1.55 -11.25
C ASN A 174 3.47 0.31 -10.99
N ILE A 175 4.48 0.04 -11.82
CA ILE A 175 5.36 -1.12 -11.61
C ILE A 175 6.39 -0.94 -10.47
N ALA A 176 6.52 0.26 -9.89
CA ALA A 176 7.25 0.48 -8.65
C ALA A 176 6.43 0.11 -7.39
N MET A 177 5.13 -0.16 -7.53
CA MET A 177 4.27 -0.58 -6.43
C MET A 177 4.52 -2.03 -6.02
N SER A 178 4.09 -2.39 -4.80
CA SER A 178 4.34 -3.70 -4.18
C SER A 178 3.85 -4.88 -5.02
N PHE A 179 2.71 -4.75 -5.71
CA PHE A 179 2.15 -5.84 -6.51
C PHE A 179 3.10 -6.35 -7.60
N ALA A 180 4.03 -5.51 -8.04
CA ALA A 180 5.03 -5.83 -9.06
C ALA A 180 6.35 -6.38 -8.47
N SER A 181 6.33 -6.85 -7.23
CA SER A 181 7.47 -7.55 -6.60
C SER A 181 7.86 -8.78 -7.41
N ILE A 182 9.16 -8.90 -7.70
CA ILE A 182 9.66 -9.99 -8.54
C ILE A 182 9.78 -11.28 -7.73
N LEU A 183 9.18 -12.34 -8.25
CA LEU A 183 9.16 -13.67 -7.67
C LEU A 183 10.13 -14.59 -8.43
N SER A 184 10.66 -15.62 -7.75
CA SER A 184 11.53 -16.61 -8.36
C SER A 184 10.74 -17.58 -9.26
N ALA A 185 11.06 -17.61 -10.54
CA ALA A 185 10.52 -18.59 -11.48
C ALA A 185 10.95 -20.02 -11.12
N GLU A 186 12.20 -20.19 -10.66
CA GLU A 186 12.73 -21.48 -10.21
C GLU A 186 11.96 -22.03 -9.00
N TYR A 187 11.66 -21.17 -8.02
CA TYR A 187 10.85 -21.57 -6.86
C TYR A 187 9.42 -21.91 -7.26
N ALA A 188 8.81 -21.11 -8.12
CA ALA A 188 7.47 -21.38 -8.64
C ALA A 188 7.41 -22.73 -9.37
N ASP A 189 8.43 -23.06 -10.16
CA ASP A 189 8.54 -24.35 -10.85
C ASP A 189 8.69 -25.52 -9.88
N GLN A 190 9.49 -25.37 -8.81
CA GLN A 190 9.57 -26.33 -7.72
C GLN A 190 8.20 -26.55 -7.05
N LEU A 191 7.45 -25.47 -6.78
CA LEU A 191 6.13 -25.56 -6.16
C LEU A 191 5.10 -26.25 -7.05
N LEU A 192 5.12 -25.98 -8.37
CA LEU A 192 4.28 -26.69 -9.33
C LEU A 192 4.59 -28.18 -9.36
N LYS A 193 5.87 -28.56 -9.45
CA LYS A 193 6.31 -29.97 -9.48
C LYS A 193 5.95 -30.72 -8.19
N SER A 194 5.96 -30.03 -7.06
CA SER A 194 5.59 -30.63 -5.76
C SER A 194 4.08 -30.59 -5.47
N GLY A 195 3.26 -30.01 -6.36
CA GLY A 195 1.82 -29.88 -6.17
C GLY A 195 1.39 -28.92 -5.06
N LYS A 196 2.25 -27.96 -4.71
CA LYS A 196 2.03 -26.98 -3.64
C LYS A 196 2.12 -25.52 -4.11
N PRO A 197 1.46 -25.13 -5.21
CA PRO A 197 1.61 -23.78 -5.77
C PRO A 197 1.14 -22.67 -4.80
N SER A 198 0.22 -22.95 -3.88
CA SER A 198 -0.23 -22.01 -2.87
C SER A 198 0.85 -21.62 -1.83
N ASP A 199 1.91 -22.45 -1.68
CA ASP A 199 3.03 -22.13 -0.78
C ASP A 199 3.77 -20.85 -1.19
N ILE A 200 3.65 -20.40 -2.44
CA ILE A 200 4.21 -19.11 -2.89
C ILE A 200 3.68 -17.93 -2.04
N ASN A 201 2.45 -18.05 -1.53
CA ASN A 201 1.81 -17.06 -0.68
C ASN A 201 2.09 -17.24 0.82
N GLN A 202 2.58 -18.40 1.25
CA GLN A 202 2.78 -18.72 2.67
C GLN A 202 4.26 -18.87 3.04
N LYS A 203 5.08 -19.25 2.08
CA LYS A 203 6.53 -19.45 2.19
C LYS A 203 7.25 -18.60 1.15
N PRO A 204 7.35 -17.29 1.39
CA PRO A 204 7.85 -16.37 0.38
C PRO A 204 9.34 -16.54 0.12
N ILE A 205 9.73 -16.40 -1.15
CA ILE A 205 11.12 -16.31 -1.62
C ILE A 205 11.24 -15.04 -2.46
N GLY A 206 12.13 -14.14 -2.07
CA GLY A 206 12.40 -12.90 -2.78
C GLY A 206 13.89 -12.58 -2.82
N THR A 207 14.20 -11.35 -3.22
CA THR A 207 15.57 -10.81 -3.31
C THR A 207 15.81 -9.69 -2.30
N GLY A 208 14.86 -9.46 -1.39
CA GLY A 208 14.86 -8.35 -0.45
C GLY A 208 15.94 -8.41 0.64
N PRO A 209 16.05 -7.33 1.45
CA PRO A 209 17.07 -7.21 2.49
C PRO A 209 16.91 -8.17 3.66
N PHE A 210 15.76 -8.81 3.79
CA PHE A 210 15.49 -9.80 4.85
C PHE A 210 14.92 -11.08 4.28
N GLU A 211 15.24 -12.20 4.91
CA GLU A 211 14.69 -13.53 4.62
C GLU A 211 13.57 -13.88 5.59
N PHE A 212 12.53 -14.52 5.09
CA PHE A 212 11.42 -15.03 5.90
C PHE A 212 11.87 -16.21 6.77
N LYS A 213 11.46 -16.24 8.04
CA LYS A 213 11.71 -17.36 8.96
C LYS A 213 10.42 -18.03 9.42
N SER A 214 9.43 -17.25 9.87
CA SER A 214 8.16 -17.81 10.33
C SER A 214 7.06 -16.77 10.39
N TYR A 215 5.83 -17.24 10.26
CA TYR A 215 4.63 -16.46 10.52
C TYR A 215 3.69 -17.26 11.41
N GLN A 216 3.27 -16.66 12.51
CA GLN A 216 2.21 -17.13 13.39
C GLN A 216 1.09 -16.09 13.39
N LYS A 217 -0.03 -16.44 12.76
CA LYS A 217 -1.20 -15.54 12.68
C LYS A 217 -1.56 -15.02 14.07
N ASP A 218 -1.91 -13.72 14.13
CA ASP A 218 -2.30 -12.98 15.34
C ASP A 218 -1.21 -12.92 16.44
N SER A 219 0.03 -13.27 16.09
CA SER A 219 1.17 -13.29 17.03
C SER A 219 2.37 -12.54 16.45
N ASN A 220 3.10 -13.14 15.51
CA ASN A 220 4.31 -12.52 14.98
C ASN A 220 4.73 -13.02 13.61
N ILE A 221 5.56 -12.20 12.94
CA ILE A 221 6.33 -12.58 11.77
C ILE A 221 7.81 -12.36 12.10
N ARG A 222 8.66 -13.30 11.73
CA ARG A 222 10.10 -13.24 11.97
C ARG A 222 10.87 -13.24 10.66
N TYR A 223 11.83 -12.31 10.58
CA TYR A 223 12.74 -12.18 9.47
C TYR A 223 14.18 -12.12 10.00
N VAL A 224 15.14 -12.57 9.20
CA VAL A 224 16.58 -12.41 9.45
C VAL A 224 17.22 -11.65 8.31
N ALA A 225 18.34 -11.01 8.57
CA ALA A 225 19.12 -10.32 7.55
C ALA A 225 19.47 -11.25 6.38
N ASN A 226 19.36 -10.74 5.16
CA ASN A 226 19.89 -11.38 3.97
C ASN A 226 21.35 -10.97 3.77
N ASP A 227 22.28 -11.81 4.19
CA ASP A 227 23.73 -11.54 4.09
C ASP A 227 24.24 -11.46 2.64
N LYS A 228 23.41 -11.92 1.68
CA LYS A 228 23.72 -11.89 0.24
C LYS A 228 22.96 -10.79 -0.50
N TYR A 229 22.39 -9.82 0.24
CA TYR A 229 21.64 -8.73 -0.38
C TYR A 229 22.54 -7.89 -1.28
N TRP A 230 22.04 -7.56 -2.48
CA TRP A 230 22.80 -6.83 -3.51
C TRP A 230 23.19 -5.39 -3.11
N ALA A 231 22.59 -4.83 -2.05
CA ALA A 231 22.90 -3.52 -1.47
C ALA A 231 23.19 -3.69 0.05
N PRO A 232 24.35 -4.31 0.42
CA PRO A 232 24.63 -4.73 1.79
C PRO A 232 24.63 -3.57 2.80
N GLU A 233 24.94 -2.35 2.38
CA GLU A 233 24.88 -1.14 3.21
C GLU A 233 23.47 -0.82 3.72
N ARG A 234 22.44 -1.41 3.11
CA ARG A 234 21.05 -1.28 3.51
C ARG A 234 20.59 -2.34 4.52
N VAL A 235 21.44 -3.32 4.86
CA VAL A 235 21.12 -4.39 5.82
C VAL A 235 21.86 -4.10 7.13
N LYS A 236 21.23 -3.36 8.04
CA LYS A 236 21.84 -2.91 9.29
C LYS A 236 21.28 -3.63 10.54
N LEU A 237 20.19 -4.35 10.41
CA LEU A 237 19.56 -5.14 11.47
C LEU A 237 19.84 -6.63 11.23
N LYS A 238 20.11 -7.38 12.31
CA LYS A 238 20.25 -8.84 12.23
C LYS A 238 18.90 -9.54 12.18
N ASN A 239 17.93 -9.06 12.95
CA ASN A 239 16.59 -9.60 12.99
C ASN A 239 15.57 -8.47 12.88
N LEU A 240 14.47 -8.74 12.19
CA LEU A 240 13.28 -7.91 12.14
C LEU A 240 12.10 -8.78 12.59
N ILE A 241 11.32 -8.28 13.55
CA ILE A 241 10.18 -9.02 14.10
C ILE A 241 8.96 -8.10 14.01
N PHE A 242 7.90 -8.59 13.39
CA PHE A 242 6.59 -7.94 13.47
C PHE A 242 5.81 -8.59 14.61
N SER A 243 5.55 -7.84 15.67
CA SER A 243 4.70 -8.24 16.78
C SER A 243 3.29 -7.73 16.53
N ILE A 244 2.34 -8.64 16.27
CA ILE A 244 0.98 -8.30 15.86
C ILE A 244 0.14 -7.97 17.08
N ASN A 245 -0.39 -6.75 17.12
CA ASN A 245 -1.25 -6.25 18.19
C ASN A 245 -2.31 -5.32 17.61
N THR A 246 -3.54 -5.76 17.57
CA THR A 246 -4.65 -4.99 16.96
C THR A 246 -5.04 -3.77 17.78
N ASP A 247 -4.86 -3.80 19.11
CA ASP A 247 -5.17 -2.67 19.99
C ASP A 247 -4.04 -1.62 20.00
N ALA A 248 -4.37 -0.39 19.63
CA ALA A 248 -3.40 0.71 19.55
C ALA A 248 -2.83 1.11 20.91
N SER A 249 -3.62 0.99 21.99
CA SER A 249 -3.14 1.31 23.34
C SER A 249 -2.08 0.32 23.78
N VAL A 250 -2.28 -0.97 23.46
CA VAL A 250 -1.30 -2.04 23.73
C VAL A 250 -0.02 -1.75 22.95
N ARG A 251 -0.11 -1.39 21.65
CA ARG A 251 1.06 -1.02 20.85
C ARG A 251 1.84 0.15 21.44
N VAL A 252 1.14 1.20 21.88
CA VAL A 252 1.76 2.37 22.51
C VAL A 252 2.44 2.00 23.84
N GLN A 253 1.81 1.16 24.68
CA GLN A 253 2.44 0.69 25.93
C GLN A 253 3.69 -0.14 25.66
N LYS A 254 3.66 -1.05 24.69
CA LYS A 254 4.83 -1.84 24.28
C LYS A 254 5.99 -0.96 23.78
N LEU A 255 5.69 0.09 23.02
CA LEU A 255 6.69 1.07 22.59
C LEU A 255 7.34 1.79 23.80
N LYS A 256 6.52 2.28 24.74
CA LYS A 256 7.01 2.93 25.98
C LYS A 256 7.83 1.98 26.86
N ALA A 257 7.47 0.70 26.90
CA ALA A 257 8.21 -0.35 27.61
C ALA A 257 9.45 -0.83 26.85
N ASN A 258 9.71 -0.31 25.64
CA ASN A 258 10.77 -0.75 24.72
C ASN A 258 10.66 -2.22 24.29
N GLU A 259 9.46 -2.80 24.36
CA GLU A 259 9.16 -4.12 23.78
C GLU A 259 9.02 -4.05 22.26
N CYS A 260 8.67 -2.87 21.73
CA CYS A 260 8.74 -2.51 20.32
C CYS A 260 9.60 -1.26 20.16
N GLN A 261 10.28 -1.13 19.02
CA GLN A 261 11.04 0.06 18.69
C GLN A 261 10.34 0.96 17.66
N VAL A 262 9.39 0.41 16.92
CA VAL A 262 8.55 1.14 15.97
C VAL A 262 7.11 0.64 16.13
N THR A 263 6.15 1.54 16.08
CA THR A 263 4.74 1.19 15.93
C THR A 263 4.04 2.20 15.03
N LEU A 264 2.75 2.00 14.74
CA LEU A 264 1.98 2.81 13.82
C LEU A 264 0.58 3.09 14.39
N HIS A 265 -0.07 4.11 13.84
CA HIS A 265 -1.47 4.46 14.11
C HIS A 265 -1.79 4.56 15.62
N PRO A 266 -1.09 5.41 16.39
CA PRO A 266 -1.49 5.69 17.77
C PRO A 266 -2.87 6.35 17.78
N ARG A 267 -3.63 6.17 18.86
CA ARG A 267 -4.87 6.94 19.03
C ARG A 267 -4.54 8.43 19.11
N PRO A 268 -5.37 9.32 18.56
CA PRO A 268 -5.16 10.75 18.67
C PRO A 268 -4.92 11.23 20.11
N ALA A 269 -5.62 10.65 21.07
CA ALA A 269 -5.47 10.94 22.50
C ALA A 269 -4.08 10.60 23.08
N ASP A 270 -3.36 9.64 22.47
CA ASP A 270 -2.03 9.22 22.93
C ASP A 270 -0.91 10.11 22.37
N VAL A 271 -1.17 10.87 21.30
CA VAL A 271 -0.16 11.67 20.57
C VAL A 271 0.57 12.68 21.46
N PRO A 272 -0.10 13.47 22.33
CA PRO A 272 0.60 14.43 23.21
C PRO A 272 1.59 13.75 24.17
N ALA A 273 1.22 12.59 24.71
CA ALA A 273 2.09 11.85 25.63
C ALA A 273 3.29 11.20 24.91
N LEU A 274 3.13 10.78 23.65
CA LEU A 274 4.21 10.26 22.81
C LEU A 274 5.20 11.37 22.42
N LYS A 275 4.70 12.55 22.11
CA LYS A 275 5.51 13.72 21.72
C LYS A 275 6.39 14.24 22.84
N ASN A 276 5.94 14.13 24.08
CA ASN A 276 6.63 14.63 25.27
C ASN A 276 7.54 13.58 25.95
N ASP A 277 7.60 12.35 25.46
CA ASP A 277 8.45 11.30 26.01
C ASP A 277 9.87 11.39 25.43
N PRO A 278 10.91 11.70 26.25
CA PRO A 278 12.28 11.84 25.74
C PRO A 278 12.92 10.55 25.21
N LYS A 279 12.31 9.40 25.48
CA LYS A 279 12.77 8.09 24.98
C LYS A 279 12.19 7.76 23.60
N LEU A 280 11.28 8.60 23.10
CA LEU A 280 10.56 8.39 21.86
C LEU A 280 10.81 9.52 20.86
N GLN A 281 10.59 9.21 19.60
CA GLN A 281 10.45 10.17 18.52
C GLN A 281 9.02 10.06 17.97
N LEU A 282 8.39 11.18 17.65
CA LEU A 282 7.14 11.22 16.92
C LEU A 282 7.36 11.98 15.62
N ILE A 283 7.26 11.28 14.49
CA ILE A 283 7.32 11.90 13.17
C ILE A 283 5.89 12.18 12.72
N GLU A 284 5.58 13.46 12.50
CA GLU A 284 4.27 13.91 12.02
C GLU A 284 4.38 14.34 10.55
N LYS A 285 3.49 13.87 9.71
CA LYS A 285 3.40 14.21 8.27
C LYS A 285 1.95 14.43 7.86
N PRO A 286 1.65 15.40 6.97
CA PRO A 286 0.35 15.44 6.31
C PRO A 286 0.07 14.09 5.64
N GLY A 287 -1.12 13.53 5.87
CA GLY A 287 -1.47 12.25 5.31
C GLY A 287 -1.86 12.36 3.83
N PHE A 288 -1.24 11.55 3.00
CA PHE A 288 -1.67 11.33 1.63
C PHE A 288 -2.77 10.27 1.62
N ASN A 289 -3.87 10.57 2.33
CA ASN A 289 -4.94 9.63 2.62
C ASN A 289 -6.33 10.26 2.55
N LEU A 290 -7.35 9.41 2.49
CA LEU A 290 -8.76 9.78 2.52
C LEU A 290 -9.55 8.69 3.26
N GLY A 291 -10.27 9.06 4.31
CA GLY A 291 -11.34 8.24 4.89
C GLY A 291 -12.67 8.59 4.27
N TYR A 292 -13.45 7.60 3.85
CA TYR A 292 -14.72 7.80 3.18
C TYR A 292 -15.74 6.70 3.51
N ILE A 293 -16.99 7.00 3.20
CA ILE A 293 -18.13 6.09 3.26
C ILE A 293 -18.41 5.66 1.82
N ALA A 294 -18.40 4.36 1.53
CA ALA A 294 -18.73 3.82 0.21
C ALA A 294 -20.16 3.25 0.21
N TYR A 295 -20.95 3.64 -0.77
CA TYR A 295 -22.32 3.15 -0.99
C TYR A 295 -22.32 2.10 -2.08
N ASN A 296 -22.77 0.88 -1.79
CA ASN A 296 -22.87 -0.16 -2.81
C ASN A 296 -24.01 0.16 -3.79
N THR A 297 -23.66 0.72 -4.93
CA THR A 297 -24.64 1.16 -5.94
C THR A 297 -25.38 0.01 -6.64
N ARG A 298 -25.00 -1.25 -6.39
CA ARG A 298 -25.71 -2.44 -6.89
C ARG A 298 -26.84 -2.88 -5.97
N HIS A 299 -26.87 -2.37 -4.73
CA HIS A 299 -27.91 -2.67 -3.76
C HIS A 299 -28.95 -1.55 -3.71
N LYS A 300 -30.24 -1.95 -3.62
CA LYS A 300 -31.32 -0.99 -3.35
C LYS A 300 -31.33 -0.60 -1.87
N PRO A 301 -31.60 0.68 -1.56
CA PRO A 301 -31.97 1.77 -2.47
C PRO A 301 -30.78 2.61 -2.96
N PHE A 302 -29.53 2.16 -2.77
CA PHE A 302 -28.29 2.92 -3.07
C PHE A 302 -27.98 3.00 -4.57
N ASP A 303 -28.72 2.30 -5.42
CA ASP A 303 -28.73 2.46 -6.87
C ASP A 303 -29.25 3.85 -7.30
N GLN A 304 -30.06 4.51 -6.46
CA GLN A 304 -30.57 5.87 -6.68
C GLN A 304 -29.60 6.92 -6.15
N VAL A 305 -29.21 7.87 -6.99
CA VAL A 305 -28.28 8.95 -6.59
C VAL A 305 -28.88 9.88 -5.54
N GLU A 306 -30.20 10.09 -5.56
CA GLU A 306 -30.92 10.91 -4.57
C GLU A 306 -30.82 10.34 -3.16
N VAL A 307 -30.83 9.01 -3.03
CA VAL A 307 -30.64 8.32 -1.74
C VAL A 307 -29.21 8.55 -1.24
N ARG A 308 -28.21 8.39 -2.11
CA ARG A 308 -26.81 8.63 -1.74
C ARG A 308 -26.55 10.10 -1.35
N ARG A 309 -27.17 11.05 -2.07
CA ARG A 309 -27.13 12.48 -1.71
C ARG A 309 -27.77 12.76 -0.35
N ALA A 310 -28.89 12.10 -0.06
CA ALA A 310 -29.55 12.25 1.24
C ALA A 310 -28.66 11.72 2.37
N LEU A 311 -28.02 10.55 2.18
CA LEU A 311 -27.09 10.00 3.15
C LEU A 311 -25.88 10.90 3.37
N ASP A 312 -25.26 11.43 2.31
CA ASP A 312 -24.13 12.37 2.40
C ASP A 312 -24.53 13.67 3.16
N MET A 313 -25.70 14.23 2.83
CA MET A 313 -26.23 15.46 3.44
C MET A 313 -26.57 15.28 4.93
N ALA A 314 -26.86 14.07 5.37
CA ALA A 314 -27.19 13.75 6.76
C ALA A 314 -25.97 13.41 7.63
N VAL A 315 -24.75 13.40 7.10
CA VAL A 315 -23.53 13.12 7.87
C VAL A 315 -23.03 14.38 8.57
N ASN A 316 -23.00 14.37 9.90
CA ASN A 316 -22.36 15.43 10.69
C ASN A 316 -20.82 15.26 10.71
N LYS A 317 -20.17 15.61 9.58
CA LYS A 317 -18.72 15.44 9.41
C LYS A 317 -17.90 16.21 10.44
N GLN A 318 -18.34 17.41 10.85
CA GLN A 318 -17.64 18.19 11.87
C GLN A 318 -17.69 17.48 13.24
N GLY A 319 -18.82 16.89 13.60
CA GLY A 319 -18.94 16.06 14.80
C GLY A 319 -17.99 14.86 14.75
N ILE A 320 -17.90 14.18 13.60
CA ILE A 320 -16.97 13.06 13.39
C ILE A 320 -15.52 13.53 13.51
N LEU A 321 -15.12 14.64 12.89
CA LEU A 321 -13.77 15.18 13.01
C LEU A 321 -13.39 15.44 14.48
N ASN A 322 -14.29 16.03 15.24
CA ASN A 322 -14.04 16.33 16.65
C ASN A 322 -13.92 15.06 17.51
N ALA A 323 -14.81 14.10 17.33
CA ALA A 323 -14.87 12.90 18.18
C ALA A 323 -13.87 11.81 17.77
N VAL A 324 -13.72 11.56 16.47
CA VAL A 324 -12.92 10.44 15.94
C VAL A 324 -11.48 10.87 15.70
N TYR A 325 -11.25 12.04 15.07
CA TYR A 325 -9.90 12.50 14.70
C TYR A 325 -9.25 13.40 15.75
N GLN A 326 -10.01 14.03 16.65
CA GLN A 326 -9.51 14.80 17.80
C GLN A 326 -8.41 15.82 17.44
N GLY A 327 -8.59 16.55 16.35
CA GLY A 327 -7.65 17.55 15.84
C GLY A 327 -6.59 17.00 14.86
N ALA A 328 -6.47 15.70 14.68
CA ALA A 328 -5.56 15.09 13.72
C ALA A 328 -6.19 14.84 12.34
N GLY A 329 -7.32 15.47 12.02
CA GLY A 329 -8.02 15.33 10.75
C GLY A 329 -8.49 16.65 10.18
N GLN A 330 -8.55 16.73 8.85
CA GLN A 330 -9.12 17.84 8.10
C GLN A 330 -10.33 17.33 7.32
N LEU A 331 -11.36 18.17 7.16
CA LEU A 331 -12.54 17.85 6.38
C LEU A 331 -12.14 17.52 4.92
N ALA A 332 -12.55 16.37 4.45
CA ALA A 332 -12.40 16.01 3.05
C ALA A 332 -13.59 16.52 2.24
N GLN A 333 -13.32 17.27 1.19
CA GLN A 333 -14.32 17.81 0.27
C GLN A 333 -14.40 17.03 -1.04
N ASN A 334 -13.35 16.27 -1.35
CA ASN A 334 -13.16 15.62 -2.64
C ASN A 334 -12.64 14.18 -2.45
N ALA A 335 -12.66 13.40 -3.51
CA ALA A 335 -12.32 11.98 -3.54
C ALA A 335 -10.80 11.68 -3.52
N MET A 336 -9.96 12.69 -3.33
CA MET A 336 -8.51 12.57 -3.18
C MET A 336 -7.99 13.68 -2.27
N PRO A 337 -6.76 13.57 -1.69
CA PRO A 337 -6.23 14.61 -0.81
C PRO A 337 -5.81 15.86 -1.59
N PRO A 338 -5.86 17.06 -0.93
CA PRO A 338 -5.51 18.33 -1.57
C PRO A 338 -4.02 18.45 -1.95
N THR A 339 -3.17 17.55 -1.45
CA THR A 339 -1.77 17.44 -1.84
C THR A 339 -1.55 16.77 -3.21
N GLN A 340 -2.61 16.20 -3.79
CA GLN A 340 -2.55 15.62 -5.13
C GLN A 340 -2.61 16.71 -6.20
N TRP A 341 -1.67 16.67 -7.15
CA TRP A 341 -1.46 17.74 -8.13
C TRP A 341 -2.65 18.05 -9.06
N SER A 342 -3.62 17.14 -9.21
CA SER A 342 -4.83 17.39 -10.01
C SER A 342 -6.08 17.68 -9.15
N TYR A 343 -5.91 17.94 -7.85
CA TYR A 343 -7.01 18.23 -6.95
C TYR A 343 -7.87 19.40 -7.45
N ASP A 344 -9.18 19.22 -7.45
CA ASP A 344 -10.12 20.29 -7.81
C ASP A 344 -10.61 21.04 -6.59
N GLU A 345 -10.05 22.23 -6.37
CA GLU A 345 -10.37 23.11 -5.25
C GLU A 345 -11.78 23.74 -5.35
N THR A 346 -12.41 23.66 -6.52
CA THR A 346 -13.75 24.22 -6.74
C THR A 346 -14.84 23.34 -6.12
N ILE A 347 -14.57 22.05 -5.93
CA ILE A 347 -15.48 21.12 -5.28
C ILE A 347 -15.58 21.47 -3.80
N LYS A 348 -16.83 21.66 -3.33
CA LYS A 348 -17.13 21.96 -1.94
C LYS A 348 -17.86 20.80 -1.28
N ASP A 349 -17.73 20.71 0.03
CA ASP A 349 -18.45 19.71 0.81
C ASP A 349 -19.97 19.93 0.72
N THR A 350 -20.72 18.86 0.94
CA THR A 350 -22.17 18.90 1.03
C THR A 350 -22.57 19.46 2.40
N PRO A 351 -23.33 20.54 2.47
CA PRO A 351 -23.79 21.08 3.74
C PRO A 351 -24.64 20.08 4.53
N TYR A 352 -24.37 19.96 5.83
CA TYR A 352 -25.16 19.12 6.73
C TYR A 352 -26.59 19.66 6.83
N ASN A 353 -27.57 18.86 6.40
CA ASN A 353 -28.99 19.22 6.44
C ASN A 353 -29.88 17.96 6.51
N PRO A 354 -30.11 17.43 7.72
CA PRO A 354 -30.91 16.21 7.91
C PRO A 354 -32.37 16.36 7.47
N GLU A 355 -32.95 17.55 7.60
CA GLU A 355 -34.35 17.78 7.17
C GLU A 355 -34.49 17.62 5.65
N LYS A 356 -33.60 18.24 4.89
CA LYS A 356 -33.58 18.09 3.44
C LYS A 356 -33.25 16.67 3.00
N ALA A 357 -32.36 16.00 3.72
CA ALA A 357 -32.05 14.59 3.49
C ALA A 357 -33.29 13.69 3.67
N LYS A 358 -34.10 13.93 4.71
CA LYS A 358 -35.34 13.19 4.94
C LYS A 358 -36.37 13.40 3.80
N GLU A 359 -36.48 14.65 3.31
CA GLU A 359 -37.32 14.95 2.14
C GLU A 359 -36.87 14.19 0.88
N LEU A 360 -35.57 14.14 0.61
CA LEU A 360 -35.00 13.40 -0.53
C LEU A 360 -35.27 11.90 -0.43
N LEU A 361 -35.08 11.28 0.75
CA LEU A 361 -35.41 9.86 0.95
C LEU A 361 -36.89 9.57 0.70
N LYS A 362 -37.77 10.43 1.21
CA LYS A 362 -39.22 10.30 0.98
C LYS A 362 -39.58 10.41 -0.52
N ALA A 363 -38.98 11.38 -1.23
CA ALA A 363 -39.16 11.56 -2.65
C ALA A 363 -38.65 10.37 -3.49
N ALA A 364 -37.54 9.73 -3.01
CA ALA A 364 -37.00 8.53 -3.62
C ALA A 364 -37.76 7.24 -3.26
N GLY A 365 -38.86 7.35 -2.48
CA GLY A 365 -39.70 6.21 -2.11
C GLY A 365 -39.13 5.33 -1.00
N VAL A 366 -38.13 5.80 -0.25
CA VAL A 366 -37.57 5.08 0.88
C VAL A 366 -38.52 5.22 2.09
N LYS A 367 -38.97 4.09 2.62
CA LYS A 367 -39.91 4.06 3.75
C LYS A 367 -39.20 4.37 5.05
N GLU A 368 -39.89 5.07 5.96
CA GLU A 368 -39.40 5.23 7.34
C GLU A 368 -39.22 3.87 8.01
N GLY A 369 -38.11 3.69 8.73
CA GLY A 369 -37.73 2.42 9.35
C GLY A 369 -37.05 1.42 8.41
N THR A 370 -36.74 1.80 7.16
CA THR A 370 -35.93 0.96 6.27
C THR A 370 -34.61 0.59 6.94
N GLU A 371 -34.33 -0.72 7.01
CA GLU A 371 -33.09 -1.25 7.58
C GLU A 371 -31.99 -1.28 6.52
N ILE A 372 -30.80 -0.80 6.92
CA ILE A 372 -29.58 -0.82 6.10
C ILE A 372 -28.40 -1.32 6.94
N THR A 373 -27.40 -1.92 6.30
CA THR A 373 -26.18 -2.35 6.99
C THR A 373 -25.04 -1.37 6.76
N LEU A 374 -24.34 -1.03 7.85
CA LEU A 374 -23.12 -0.23 7.83
C LEU A 374 -21.96 -1.08 8.34
N TRP A 375 -20.99 -1.32 7.47
CA TRP A 375 -19.84 -2.12 7.81
C TRP A 375 -18.71 -1.25 8.36
N ALA A 376 -18.25 -1.55 9.57
CA ALA A 376 -17.18 -0.85 10.26
C ALA A 376 -15.91 -1.70 10.29
N MET A 377 -14.79 -1.09 9.91
CA MET A 377 -13.48 -1.74 9.97
C MET A 377 -13.10 -2.09 11.41
N PRO A 378 -12.52 -3.28 11.66
CA PRO A 378 -12.07 -3.69 13.00
C PRO A 378 -10.70 -3.11 13.37
N VAL A 379 -9.96 -2.56 12.40
CA VAL A 379 -8.59 -2.05 12.56
C VAL A 379 -8.53 -0.54 12.47
N GLN A 380 -7.55 0.05 13.15
CA GLN A 380 -7.23 1.46 13.00
C GLN A 380 -6.44 1.69 11.71
N ARG A 381 -6.75 2.79 11.05
CA ARG A 381 -6.03 3.28 9.88
C ARG A 381 -5.73 4.77 10.03
N PRO A 382 -4.71 5.31 9.34
CA PRO A 382 -4.47 6.75 9.34
C PRO A 382 -5.75 7.52 8.98
N TYR A 383 -6.42 7.08 7.92
CA TYR A 383 -7.63 7.70 7.40
C TYR A 383 -8.89 7.45 8.25
N ASN A 384 -8.85 6.54 9.23
CA ASN A 384 -9.95 6.31 10.19
C ASN A 384 -9.42 5.72 11.50
N PRO A 385 -9.14 6.55 12.51
CA PRO A 385 -8.57 6.09 13.77
C PRO A 385 -9.57 5.35 14.68
N ASN A 386 -10.89 5.45 14.42
CA ASN A 386 -11.91 4.74 15.19
C ASN A 386 -13.19 4.53 14.37
N ALA A 387 -13.19 3.49 13.51
CA ALA A 387 -14.31 3.19 12.64
C ALA A 387 -15.58 2.77 13.40
N LYS A 388 -15.43 2.14 14.58
CA LYS A 388 -16.57 1.77 15.41
C LYS A 388 -17.32 3.01 15.91
N LEU A 389 -16.60 3.98 16.48
CA LEU A 389 -17.20 5.24 16.93
C LEU A 389 -17.83 6.02 15.77
N MET A 390 -17.14 6.07 14.61
CA MET A 390 -17.69 6.70 13.41
C MET A 390 -19.00 6.03 12.97
N ALA A 391 -19.06 4.70 12.97
CA ALA A 391 -20.29 3.95 12.63
C ALA A 391 -21.44 4.23 13.59
N GLU A 392 -21.17 4.31 14.90
CA GLU A 392 -22.17 4.65 15.93
C GLU A 392 -22.70 6.09 15.73
N MET A 393 -21.84 7.02 15.37
CA MET A 393 -22.25 8.40 15.04
C MET A 393 -23.12 8.45 13.77
N LEU A 394 -22.73 7.74 12.72
CA LEU A 394 -23.52 7.65 11.48
C LEU A 394 -24.87 6.95 11.73
N GLN A 395 -24.90 5.91 12.54
CA GLN A 395 -26.15 5.26 12.96
C GLN A 395 -27.10 6.28 13.61
N ALA A 396 -26.59 7.14 14.51
CA ALA A 396 -27.37 8.18 15.16
C ALA A 396 -27.81 9.27 14.16
N ASP A 397 -26.95 9.67 13.23
CA ASP A 397 -27.28 10.68 12.22
C ASP A 397 -28.34 10.18 11.24
N TRP A 398 -28.22 8.96 10.73
CA TRP A 398 -29.18 8.40 9.76
C TRP A 398 -30.49 7.97 10.44
N ALA A 399 -30.51 7.72 11.74
CA ALA A 399 -31.75 7.56 12.49
C ALA A 399 -32.62 8.82 12.47
N LYS A 400 -32.04 10.02 12.48
CA LYS A 400 -32.76 11.30 12.37
C LYS A 400 -33.54 11.45 11.06
N ILE A 401 -33.06 10.80 10.00
CA ILE A 401 -33.72 10.81 8.69
C ILE A 401 -34.59 9.56 8.43
N GLY A 402 -34.86 8.76 9.48
CA GLY A 402 -35.82 7.67 9.47
C GLY A 402 -35.27 6.30 9.06
N LEU A 403 -33.94 6.11 9.04
CA LEU A 403 -33.33 4.83 8.72
C LEU A 403 -32.96 4.03 9.98
N LYS A 404 -33.03 2.70 9.88
CA LYS A 404 -32.51 1.77 10.91
C LYS A 404 -31.17 1.21 10.44
N VAL A 405 -30.10 1.57 11.12
CA VAL A 405 -28.75 1.14 10.74
C VAL A 405 -28.30 -0.01 11.61
N LYS A 406 -27.92 -1.13 10.99
CA LYS A 406 -27.28 -2.27 11.63
C LYS A 406 -25.78 -2.20 11.38
N ILE A 407 -24.99 -2.04 12.43
CA ILE A 407 -23.52 -2.02 12.34
C ILE A 407 -23.02 -3.47 12.28
N VAL A 408 -22.13 -3.75 11.30
CA VAL A 408 -21.53 -5.05 11.05
C VAL A 408 -20.01 -4.88 11.03
N SER A 409 -19.28 -5.85 11.59
CA SER A 409 -17.82 -5.89 11.52
C SER A 409 -17.36 -7.34 11.36
N TYR A 410 -16.23 -7.53 10.68
CA TYR A 410 -15.58 -8.82 10.47
C TYR A 410 -14.09 -8.68 10.78
N GLU A 411 -13.36 -9.78 10.93
CA GLU A 411 -11.90 -9.76 10.93
C GLU A 411 -11.41 -9.08 9.65
N TRP A 412 -10.25 -8.38 9.71
CA TRP A 412 -9.84 -7.46 8.64
C TRP A 412 -9.71 -8.10 7.26
N GLY A 413 -9.07 -9.25 7.16
CA GLY A 413 -8.94 -9.95 5.87
C GLY A 413 -10.29 -10.37 5.29
N GLU A 414 -11.20 -10.85 6.15
CA GLU A 414 -12.56 -11.22 5.78
C GLU A 414 -13.41 -9.98 5.43
N TYR A 415 -13.21 -8.88 6.15
CA TYR A 415 -13.85 -7.59 5.83
C TYR A 415 -13.52 -7.15 4.40
N ILE A 416 -12.23 -7.14 4.05
CA ILE A 416 -11.77 -6.75 2.70
C ILE A 416 -12.31 -7.71 1.63
N LYS A 417 -12.23 -9.02 1.87
CA LYS A 417 -12.72 -10.03 0.92
C LYS A 417 -14.20 -9.86 0.63
N ARG A 418 -15.02 -9.72 1.65
CA ARG A 418 -16.48 -9.57 1.52
C ARG A 418 -16.88 -8.24 0.90
N THR A 419 -16.18 -7.14 1.25
CA THR A 419 -16.45 -5.84 0.61
C THR A 419 -16.11 -5.87 -0.89
N LYS A 420 -15.02 -6.53 -1.29
CA LYS A 420 -14.68 -6.75 -2.70
C LYS A 420 -15.76 -7.57 -3.44
N ASN A 421 -16.39 -8.51 -2.76
CA ASN A 421 -17.51 -9.28 -3.31
C ASN A 421 -18.83 -8.48 -3.38
N GLY A 422 -18.88 -7.27 -2.78
CA GLY A 422 -20.07 -6.42 -2.77
C GLY A 422 -21.18 -6.91 -1.83
N GLU A 423 -20.81 -7.59 -0.73
CA GLU A 423 -21.80 -8.12 0.24
C GLU A 423 -22.36 -7.03 1.17
N HIS A 424 -21.73 -5.87 1.26
CA HIS A 424 -22.13 -4.74 2.10
C HIS A 424 -23.16 -3.86 1.40
N ASP A 425 -23.99 -3.16 2.18
CA ASP A 425 -24.78 -2.02 1.70
C ASP A 425 -23.92 -0.75 1.70
N ILE A 426 -23.33 -0.45 2.85
CA ILE A 426 -22.44 0.70 3.07
C ILE A 426 -21.21 0.21 3.83
N SER A 427 -20.02 0.70 3.45
CA SER A 427 -18.79 0.38 4.15
C SER A 427 -17.99 1.62 4.53
N LEU A 428 -17.39 1.60 5.72
CA LEU A 428 -16.36 2.54 6.13
C LEU A 428 -15.03 2.02 5.63
N ILE A 429 -14.37 2.79 4.82
CA ILE A 429 -13.08 2.44 4.22
C ILE A 429 -12.27 3.72 3.98
N GLY A 430 -11.08 3.58 3.44
CA GLY A 430 -10.26 4.69 3.01
C GLY A 430 -9.11 4.22 2.15
N TRP A 431 -8.31 5.17 1.76
CA TRP A 431 -7.14 4.93 0.92
C TRP A 431 -5.97 5.78 1.37
N THR A 432 -4.80 5.22 1.33
CA THR A 432 -3.53 5.95 1.31
C THR A 432 -2.95 5.79 -0.09
N GLY A 433 -2.57 6.88 -0.73
CA GLY A 433 -2.06 6.81 -2.10
C GLY A 433 -0.78 5.97 -2.19
N ASP A 434 -0.65 5.19 -3.26
CA ASP A 434 0.45 4.22 -3.42
C ASP A 434 1.57 4.71 -4.33
N ASN A 435 1.34 5.72 -5.19
CA ASN A 435 2.32 6.14 -6.21
C ASN A 435 2.21 7.61 -6.58
N GLY A 436 1.64 8.49 -6.03
CA GLY A 436 1.62 9.94 -6.33
C GLY A 436 0.98 10.35 -7.68
N ASP A 437 0.46 9.42 -8.47
CA ASP A 437 -0.32 9.71 -9.67
C ASP A 437 -1.82 9.76 -9.34
N PRO A 438 -2.61 10.71 -9.90
CA PRO A 438 -4.05 10.77 -9.67
C PRO A 438 -4.82 9.53 -10.09
N ASP A 439 -4.30 8.75 -11.04
CA ASP A 439 -4.91 7.49 -11.46
C ASP A 439 -4.99 6.47 -10.32
N ASN A 440 -4.05 6.52 -9.36
CA ASN A 440 -4.09 5.69 -8.16
C ASN A 440 -5.29 6.00 -7.24
N TRP A 441 -5.87 7.17 -7.36
CA TRP A 441 -7.11 7.56 -6.71
C TRP A 441 -8.31 7.31 -7.60
N LEU A 442 -8.36 7.98 -8.73
CA LEU A 442 -9.55 8.05 -9.57
C LEU A 442 -9.76 6.78 -10.40
N GLY A 443 -8.69 6.23 -10.97
CA GLY A 443 -8.75 4.96 -11.72
C GLY A 443 -8.89 3.75 -10.80
N THR A 444 -8.00 3.64 -9.81
CA THR A 444 -7.90 2.46 -8.93
C THR A 444 -9.11 2.27 -8.01
N LEU A 445 -9.79 3.37 -7.60
CA LEU A 445 -10.89 3.30 -6.62
C LEU A 445 -12.29 3.41 -7.22
N TYR A 446 -12.45 4.03 -8.41
CA TYR A 446 -13.79 4.36 -8.89
C TYR A 446 -14.05 3.96 -10.34
N SER A 447 -13.06 3.44 -11.08
CA SER A 447 -13.29 2.93 -12.43
C SER A 447 -14.13 1.64 -12.43
N CYS A 448 -14.77 1.34 -13.55
CA CYS A 448 -15.50 0.08 -13.73
C CYS A 448 -14.57 -1.15 -13.61
N ASP A 449 -13.34 -1.05 -14.11
CA ASP A 449 -12.34 -2.12 -14.06
C ASP A 449 -11.85 -2.41 -12.62
N ALA A 450 -12.03 -1.48 -11.68
CA ALA A 450 -11.65 -1.64 -10.28
C ALA A 450 -12.71 -2.39 -9.43
N ILE A 451 -13.87 -2.71 -9.99
CA ILE A 451 -14.92 -3.49 -9.30
C ILE A 451 -14.42 -4.93 -9.07
N GLY A 452 -14.64 -5.45 -7.86
CA GLY A 452 -14.05 -6.71 -7.41
C GLY A 452 -12.61 -6.55 -6.88
N GLY A 453 -12.04 -5.35 -7.03
CA GLY A 453 -10.76 -4.91 -6.48
C GLY A 453 -10.96 -3.84 -5.39
N ASN A 454 -10.65 -2.60 -5.72
CA ASN A 454 -10.67 -1.49 -4.75
C ASN A 454 -11.86 -0.53 -4.90
N ASN A 455 -12.74 -0.76 -5.89
CA ASN A 455 -13.98 -0.01 -6.03
C ASN A 455 -15.07 -0.60 -5.12
N TYR A 456 -15.06 -0.20 -3.86
CA TYR A 456 -16.03 -0.66 -2.86
C TYR A 456 -17.42 -0.06 -3.02
N SER A 457 -17.57 0.98 -3.84
CA SER A 457 -18.89 1.53 -4.17
C SER A 457 -19.65 0.72 -5.22
N MET A 458 -18.98 -0.22 -5.89
CA MET A 458 -19.51 -0.99 -7.03
C MET A 458 -20.08 -0.10 -8.16
N TRP A 459 -19.76 1.20 -8.13
CA TRP A 459 -20.19 2.19 -9.08
C TRP A 459 -19.44 2.06 -10.40
N CYS A 460 -20.16 2.12 -11.52
CA CYS A 460 -19.59 2.07 -12.86
C CYS A 460 -20.31 3.09 -13.75
N ASP A 461 -19.58 4.07 -14.22
CA ASP A 461 -20.06 5.12 -15.11
C ASP A 461 -19.14 5.23 -16.32
N GLN A 462 -19.70 5.10 -17.52
CA GLN A 462 -18.93 5.04 -18.76
C GLN A 462 -18.32 6.40 -19.14
N ASP A 463 -18.97 7.51 -18.80
CA ASP A 463 -18.42 8.85 -19.06
C ASP A 463 -17.25 9.12 -18.12
N TYR A 464 -17.35 8.70 -16.85
CA TYR A 464 -16.24 8.72 -15.91
C TYR A 464 -15.06 7.88 -16.41
N ASP A 465 -15.31 6.63 -16.77
CA ASP A 465 -14.27 5.71 -17.27
C ASP A 465 -13.56 6.26 -18.51
N LYS A 466 -14.30 6.92 -19.41
CA LYS A 466 -13.73 7.57 -20.59
C LYS A 466 -12.74 8.67 -20.21
N LEU A 467 -13.06 9.51 -19.23
CA LEU A 467 -12.17 10.56 -18.75
C LEU A 467 -10.88 9.96 -18.14
N ILE A 468 -11.01 8.92 -17.33
CA ILE A 468 -9.86 8.23 -16.72
C ILE A 468 -8.96 7.61 -17.79
N LYS A 469 -9.54 6.87 -18.75
CA LYS A 469 -8.79 6.25 -19.85
C LYS A 469 -8.08 7.29 -20.72
N GLN A 470 -8.72 8.42 -21.00
CA GLN A 470 -8.08 9.53 -21.72
C GLN A 470 -6.91 10.12 -20.94
N ALA A 471 -7.07 10.33 -19.63
CA ALA A 471 -6.01 10.87 -18.79
C ALA A 471 -4.78 9.95 -18.69
N LYS A 472 -4.96 8.64 -18.87
CA LYS A 472 -3.85 7.66 -18.84
C LYS A 472 -2.97 7.72 -20.09
N VAL A 473 -3.55 8.01 -21.25
CA VAL A 473 -2.80 8.03 -22.54
C VAL A 473 -2.20 9.37 -22.87
N VAL A 474 -2.54 10.43 -22.15
CA VAL A 474 -1.98 11.77 -22.30
C VAL A 474 -0.78 11.92 -21.38
N THR A 475 0.38 12.35 -21.90
CA THR A 475 1.59 12.60 -21.10
C THR A 475 1.69 14.02 -20.57
N ASP A 476 1.01 14.97 -21.21
CA ASP A 476 0.96 16.36 -20.78
C ASP A 476 0.18 16.52 -19.47
N ARG A 477 0.84 17.06 -18.46
CA ARG A 477 0.30 17.15 -17.09
C ARG A 477 -0.90 18.10 -16.99
N ASP A 478 -0.91 19.19 -17.77
CA ASP A 478 -1.99 20.17 -17.71
C ASP A 478 -3.26 19.60 -18.34
N GLN A 479 -3.12 18.91 -19.48
CA GLN A 479 -4.24 18.21 -20.10
C GLN A 479 -4.79 17.09 -19.20
N ARG A 480 -3.92 16.31 -18.55
CA ARG A 480 -4.31 15.32 -17.56
C ARG A 480 -5.06 15.96 -16.38
N THR A 481 -4.60 17.14 -15.92
CA THR A 481 -5.26 17.88 -14.84
C THR A 481 -6.70 18.23 -15.20
N VAL A 482 -6.96 18.71 -16.41
CA VAL A 482 -8.31 19.03 -16.89
C VAL A 482 -9.21 17.79 -16.86
N LEU A 483 -8.74 16.66 -17.41
CA LEU A 483 -9.50 15.41 -17.44
C LEU A 483 -9.82 14.88 -16.04
N TYR A 484 -8.85 14.89 -15.14
CA TYR A 484 -9.05 14.45 -13.76
C TYR A 484 -9.97 15.38 -12.97
N LYS A 485 -9.96 16.69 -13.21
CA LYS A 485 -10.93 17.62 -12.60
C LYS A 485 -12.35 17.35 -13.09
N GLN A 486 -12.53 17.09 -14.38
CA GLN A 486 -13.84 16.69 -14.91
C GLN A 486 -14.34 15.37 -14.27
N ALA A 487 -13.47 14.38 -14.11
CA ALA A 487 -13.81 13.13 -13.44
C ALA A 487 -14.21 13.36 -11.96
N GLN A 488 -13.50 14.21 -11.22
CA GLN A 488 -13.86 14.57 -9.84
C GLN A 488 -15.23 15.26 -9.75
N GLN A 489 -15.55 16.15 -10.68
CA GLN A 489 -16.87 16.80 -10.75
C GLN A 489 -18.00 15.77 -10.98
N LEU A 490 -17.80 14.83 -11.90
CA LEU A 490 -18.78 13.78 -12.17
C LEU A 490 -18.97 12.88 -10.94
N LEU A 491 -17.88 12.49 -10.28
CA LEU A 491 -17.93 11.68 -9.06
C LEU A 491 -18.68 12.42 -7.93
N LYS A 492 -18.44 13.73 -7.77
CA LYS A 492 -19.20 14.57 -6.83
C LYS A 492 -20.69 14.63 -7.15
N GLN A 493 -21.05 14.68 -8.43
CA GLN A 493 -22.45 14.68 -8.86
C GLN A 493 -23.16 13.34 -8.61
N GLN A 494 -22.45 12.22 -8.80
CA GLN A 494 -23.01 10.88 -8.69
C GLN A 494 -22.98 10.30 -7.27
N VAL A 495 -22.17 10.87 -6.39
CA VAL A 495 -22.07 10.52 -4.96
C VAL A 495 -21.93 9.00 -4.71
N PRO A 496 -21.01 8.28 -5.36
CA PRO A 496 -20.77 6.88 -5.02
C PRO A 496 -20.13 6.72 -3.65
N ILE A 497 -19.51 7.79 -3.14
CA ILE A 497 -18.89 7.88 -1.83
C ILE A 497 -19.22 9.21 -1.14
N THR A 498 -19.12 9.22 0.18
CA THR A 498 -19.02 10.44 0.99
C THR A 498 -17.58 10.58 1.49
N PRO A 499 -16.78 11.54 1.02
CA PRO A 499 -15.49 11.89 1.62
C PRO A 499 -15.69 12.40 3.05
N VAL A 500 -14.86 11.94 4.00
CA VAL A 500 -14.99 12.33 5.41
C VAL A 500 -13.80 13.15 5.88
N ALA A 501 -12.60 12.59 5.80
CA ALA A 501 -11.42 13.26 6.33
C ALA A 501 -10.12 12.86 5.63
N HIS A 502 -9.16 13.80 5.65
CA HIS A 502 -7.73 13.55 5.49
C HIS A 502 -7.08 13.67 6.86
N SER A 503 -6.22 12.75 7.26
CA SER A 503 -5.61 12.77 8.57
C SER A 503 -4.10 12.96 8.53
N THR A 504 -3.53 13.46 9.63
CA THR A 504 -2.09 13.48 9.86
C THR A 504 -1.59 12.06 10.16
N VAL A 505 -0.50 11.65 9.53
CA VAL A 505 0.21 10.43 9.88
C VAL A 505 1.13 10.70 11.06
N ASN A 506 0.91 9.97 12.14
CA ASN A 506 1.72 9.99 13.35
C ASN A 506 2.48 8.69 13.44
N GLN A 507 3.82 8.77 13.33
CA GLN A 507 4.70 7.61 13.37
C GLN A 507 5.56 7.65 14.62
N PRO A 508 5.16 6.94 15.70
CA PRO A 508 5.95 6.87 16.91
C PRO A 508 7.00 5.78 16.84
N LEU A 509 8.21 6.08 17.29
CA LEU A 509 9.33 5.16 17.33
C LEU A 509 10.25 5.46 18.54
N SER A 510 11.05 4.49 18.95
CA SER A 510 12.10 4.68 19.95
C SER A 510 13.12 5.71 19.46
N ALA A 511 13.62 6.55 20.38
CA ALA A 511 14.71 7.49 20.08
C ALA A 511 16.00 6.80 19.62
N LYS A 512 16.13 5.49 19.85
CA LYS A 512 17.26 4.66 19.40
C LYS A 512 17.17 4.25 17.92
N VAL A 513 16.04 4.43 17.26
CA VAL A 513 15.86 4.05 15.85
C VAL A 513 16.45 5.13 14.95
N GLU A 514 17.36 4.73 14.08
CA GLU A 514 17.95 5.60 13.07
C GLU A 514 17.61 5.16 11.65
N GLY A 515 17.63 6.12 10.73
CA GLY A 515 17.41 5.87 9.32
C GLY A 515 15.98 5.50 8.93
N PHE A 516 15.01 5.46 9.86
CA PHE A 516 13.60 5.30 9.52
C PHE A 516 13.08 6.58 8.85
N LYS A 517 12.36 6.42 7.73
CA LYS A 517 11.70 7.54 7.03
C LYS A 517 10.24 7.19 6.82
N VAL A 518 9.34 8.09 7.20
CA VAL A 518 7.91 7.95 6.92
C VAL A 518 7.70 8.01 5.41
N SER A 519 7.13 6.96 4.86
CA SER A 519 6.72 6.92 3.46
C SER A 519 5.48 7.78 3.25
N PRO A 520 5.42 8.60 2.20
CA PRO A 520 4.19 9.30 1.82
C PRO A 520 3.04 8.33 1.52
N PHE A 521 3.38 7.10 1.14
CA PHE A 521 2.44 6.03 0.82
C PHE A 521 2.07 5.14 2.01
N GLY A 522 2.39 5.55 3.24
CA GLY A 522 2.04 4.82 4.46
C GLY A 522 2.77 3.50 4.65
N ARG A 523 3.86 3.22 3.92
CA ARG A 523 4.63 1.98 4.03
C ARG A 523 5.70 2.07 5.10
N ASN A 524 5.94 0.95 5.79
CA ASN A 524 6.98 0.81 6.81
C ASN A 524 8.20 0.08 6.23
N VAL A 525 9.20 0.85 5.78
CA VAL A 525 10.39 0.33 5.10
C VAL A 525 11.56 0.26 6.09
N PHE A 526 12.01 -0.96 6.40
CA PHE A 526 13.08 -1.23 7.38
C PHE A 526 14.48 -1.38 6.76
N SER A 527 14.58 -1.38 5.44
CA SER A 527 15.87 -1.33 4.73
C SER A 527 16.66 -0.07 5.14
N GLY A 528 17.91 -0.22 5.59
CA GLY A 528 18.77 0.87 6.04
C GLY A 528 18.41 1.45 7.42
N VAL A 529 17.49 0.81 8.16
CA VAL A 529 17.19 1.16 9.56
C VAL A 529 18.17 0.47 10.49
N SER A 530 18.61 1.18 11.53
CA SER A 530 19.49 0.67 12.58
C SER A 530 18.99 1.05 13.97
N LEU A 531 19.55 0.40 14.99
CA LEU A 531 19.33 0.72 16.39
C LEU A 531 20.62 1.20 17.03
N ASN A 532 20.58 2.35 17.66
CA ASN A 532 21.67 2.80 18.53
C ASN A 532 21.67 2.00 19.84
N PRO A 533 22.86 1.76 20.42
CA PRO A 533 23.00 1.04 21.68
C PRO A 533 22.20 1.62 22.85
#